data_713a67b08a2570d4d95fb9bbb7c4ee22
#
_entry.id   713a67b08a2570d4d95fb9bbb7c4ee22
#
_cell.length_a   1.000
_cell.length_b   1.000
_cell.length_c   1.000
_cell.angle_alpha   90.00
_cell.angle_beta   90.00
_cell.angle_gamma   90.00
#
_symmetry.space_group_name_H-M   'P 1'
#
loop_
_entity.id
_entity.type
_entity.pdbx_description
1 polymer ?
#
loop_
_entity_poly.entity_id
_entity_poly.type
_entity_poly.pdbx_seq_one_letter_code
_entity_poly.pdbx_strand_id
1 'polypeptide(L)'
;MDQKLLTDFRSELLDSRFGAKAISTIAESKRFPLHEMRDDVAFQIINDELYLDGNARQNLATFCQTWDDENVHKLMDLSINKNWIDKEEYPQSAAIDLRCVNMVADLWHAPAPKNGQAVGTNTIGSSEACMLGGMAMKWRWRKRMEAAGKPTNKPNLVCGPVQICWHKFARYWDVELREIPMRPGQLFMDPKRMIEACDENTIGVVPTFGVTYTGNYEFPQPLHDALDKFQADTGIDIDMHIDAASGGFLAPFVAPDIVWDFRLPRVKSISASGHKFGLAPLGCGWVIWRDEEALPQELVFN
;
A
#
# COMPACT_ATOMS: atom_id res chain seq x y z
N MET A 1 39.37 18.21 23.17
CA MET A 1 37.95 18.42 23.51
C MET A 1 37.73 19.91 23.65
N ASP A 2 36.85 20.49 22.87
CA ASP A 2 36.64 21.94 22.74
C ASP A 2 36.14 22.50 24.09
N GLN A 3 36.85 23.53 24.61
CA GLN A 3 36.57 24.16 25.89
C GLN A 3 35.15 24.77 25.93
N LYS A 4 34.64 25.18 24.76
CA LYS A 4 33.28 25.68 24.57
C LYS A 4 32.23 24.58 24.79
N LEU A 5 32.49 23.37 24.33
CA LEU A 5 31.65 22.18 24.55
C LEU A 5 31.56 21.81 26.02
N LEU A 6 32.65 21.93 26.78
CA LEU A 6 32.69 21.67 28.21
C LEU A 6 31.97 22.76 29.03
N THR A 7 31.99 24.01 28.55
CA THR A 7 31.31 25.13 29.21
C THR A 7 29.81 25.04 28.98
N ASP A 8 29.36 24.74 27.76
CA ASP A 8 27.95 24.54 27.43
C ASP A 8 27.38 23.34 28.20
N PHE A 9 28.11 22.24 28.29
CA PHE A 9 27.72 21.07 29.09
C PHE A 9 27.60 21.36 30.59
N ARG A 10 28.52 22.14 31.17
CA ARG A 10 28.46 22.55 32.58
C ARG A 10 27.31 23.51 32.85
N SER A 11 27.01 24.42 31.93
CA SER A 11 25.88 25.34 32.09
C SER A 11 24.53 24.63 32.03
N GLU A 12 24.42 23.61 31.18
CA GLU A 12 23.25 22.76 31.07
C GLU A 12 23.01 21.87 32.32
N LEU A 13 24.10 21.40 32.95
CA LEU A 13 24.02 20.58 34.18
C LEU A 13 23.78 21.39 35.46
N LEU A 14 24.18 22.65 35.50
CA LEU A 14 24.21 23.45 36.72
C LEU A 14 23.09 24.49 36.85
N ASP A 15 22.33 24.77 35.80
CA ASP A 15 21.26 25.73 35.87
C ASP A 15 19.89 25.04 35.85
N SER A 16 19.44 24.61 37.05
CA SER A 16 18.01 24.32 37.16
C SER A 16 17.52 24.46 38.59
N ARG A 17 16.64 25.37 38.76
CA ARG A 17 15.77 25.47 39.94
C ARG A 17 14.71 24.36 39.96
N PHE A 18 14.52 23.61 38.86
CA PHE A 18 13.45 22.63 38.67
C PHE A 18 13.86 21.38 37.87
N GLY A 19 15.13 21.09 37.72
CA GLY A 19 15.67 19.98 36.96
C GLY A 19 16.69 20.44 35.92
N ALA A 20 17.71 19.62 35.61
CA ALA A 20 18.72 19.99 34.64
C ALA A 20 18.07 20.16 33.25
N LYS A 21 18.47 21.19 32.54
CA LYS A 21 17.96 21.49 31.19
C LYS A 21 18.13 20.28 30.26
N ALA A 22 19.21 19.52 30.44
CA ALA A 22 19.49 18.29 29.69
C ALA A 22 18.48 17.15 29.95
N ILE A 23 17.71 17.20 31.03
CA ILE A 23 16.68 16.19 31.35
C ILE A 23 15.24 16.72 31.19
N SER A 24 15.07 17.99 30.85
CA SER A 24 13.76 18.63 30.70
C SER A 24 13.53 19.25 29.32
N THR A 25 14.50 19.15 28.42
CA THR A 25 14.40 19.77 27.08
C THR A 25 14.92 18.80 26.04
N ILE A 26 14.10 18.47 25.07
CA ILE A 26 14.62 17.87 23.82
C ILE A 26 15.43 18.98 23.16
N ALA A 27 16.73 18.77 23.05
CA ALA A 27 17.55 19.66 22.26
C ALA A 27 17.03 19.63 20.82
N GLU A 28 16.69 20.78 20.24
CA GLU A 28 16.51 20.94 18.79
C GLU A 28 17.85 20.66 18.12
N SER A 29 18.31 19.42 18.18
CA SER A 29 19.60 19.03 17.65
C SER A 29 19.44 18.50 16.24
N LYS A 30 19.96 19.23 15.27
CA LYS A 30 20.18 18.74 13.90
C LYS A 30 21.38 17.81 13.81
N ARG A 31 21.96 17.43 14.94
CA ARG A 31 23.15 16.58 15.05
C ARG A 31 22.85 15.40 15.94
N PHE A 32 23.52 14.30 15.68
CA PHE A 32 23.50 13.17 16.60
C PHE A 32 24.00 13.58 17.98
N PRO A 33 23.32 13.23 19.08
CA PRO A 33 23.74 13.61 20.43
C PRO A 33 25.16 13.10 20.73
N LEU A 34 25.95 13.94 21.37
CA LEU A 34 27.30 13.58 21.81
C LEU A 34 27.35 12.84 23.16
N HIS A 35 26.24 12.89 23.86
CA HIS A 35 26.11 12.33 25.21
C HIS A 35 24.93 11.38 25.26
N GLU A 36 25.05 10.35 26.09
CA GLU A 36 23.97 9.44 26.43
C GLU A 36 22.91 10.11 27.31
N MET A 37 21.70 9.65 27.23
CA MET A 37 20.59 10.01 28.10
C MET A 37 20.04 8.73 28.72
N ARG A 38 19.54 8.80 29.95
CA ARG A 38 18.83 7.68 30.55
C ARG A 38 17.59 7.35 29.73
N ASP A 39 17.33 6.06 29.53
CA ASP A 39 16.24 5.55 28.71
C ASP A 39 14.85 5.98 29.22
N ASP A 40 14.64 5.99 30.57
CA ASP A 40 13.40 6.44 31.18
C ASP A 40 13.15 7.94 30.95
N VAL A 41 14.19 8.77 30.96
CA VAL A 41 14.10 10.20 30.66
C VAL A 41 13.78 10.43 29.18
N ALA A 42 14.48 9.72 28.30
CA ALA A 42 14.21 9.77 26.86
C ALA A 42 12.77 9.34 26.53
N PHE A 43 12.32 8.24 27.13
CA PHE A 43 10.93 7.78 27.00
C PHE A 43 9.94 8.86 27.45
N GLN A 44 10.14 9.48 28.63
CA GLN A 44 9.22 10.46 29.16
C GLN A 44 9.13 11.71 28.27
N ILE A 45 10.27 12.20 27.77
CA ILE A 45 10.33 13.35 26.87
C ILE A 45 9.51 13.09 25.60
N ILE A 46 9.74 11.94 24.95
CA ILE A 46 9.01 11.57 23.73
C ILE A 46 7.53 11.35 24.01
N ASN A 47 7.20 10.68 25.11
CA ASN A 47 5.81 10.47 25.51
C ASN A 47 5.07 11.78 25.74
N ASP A 48 5.71 12.76 26.40
CA ASP A 48 5.10 14.07 26.64
C ASP A 48 4.88 14.87 25.34
N GLU A 49 5.78 14.74 24.37
CA GLU A 49 5.57 15.33 23.03
C GLU A 49 4.41 14.70 22.29
N LEU A 50 4.23 13.38 22.38
CA LEU A 50 3.11 12.69 21.74
C LEU A 50 1.73 13.11 22.26
N TYR A 51 1.64 13.67 23.47
CA TYR A 51 0.39 14.29 23.97
C TYR A 51 -0.03 15.57 23.20
N LEU A 52 0.88 16.15 22.43
CA LEU A 52 0.56 17.31 21.57
C LEU A 52 -0.08 16.87 20.24
N ASP A 53 -0.01 15.59 19.90
CA ASP A 53 -0.66 15.04 18.72
C ASP A 53 -2.18 14.95 18.88
N GLY A 54 -2.89 14.91 17.77
CA GLY A 54 -4.33 14.69 17.74
C GLY A 54 -4.72 13.32 18.30
N ASN A 55 -5.83 13.26 19.01
CA ASN A 55 -6.39 11.98 19.46
C ASN A 55 -6.97 11.21 18.27
N ALA A 56 -6.29 10.16 17.85
CA ALA A 56 -6.71 9.33 16.71
C ALA A 56 -8.14 8.77 16.86
N ARG A 57 -8.56 8.42 18.07
CA ARG A 57 -9.92 7.88 18.34
C ARG A 57 -11.04 8.91 18.17
N GLN A 58 -10.70 10.21 18.18
CA GLN A 58 -11.62 11.32 17.99
C GLN A 58 -11.52 11.93 16.58
N ASN A 59 -10.57 11.47 15.78
CA ASN A 59 -10.34 11.99 14.43
C ASN A 59 -11.25 11.27 13.43
N LEU A 60 -12.38 11.90 13.09
CA LEU A 60 -13.34 11.37 12.11
C LEU A 60 -12.83 11.45 10.66
N ALA A 61 -11.73 12.14 10.41
CA ALA A 61 -11.13 12.27 9.09
C ALA A 61 -9.95 11.29 8.85
N THR A 62 -9.66 10.40 9.80
CA THR A 62 -8.65 9.36 9.61
C THR A 62 -9.16 8.27 8.69
N PHE A 63 -8.31 7.78 7.80
CA PHE A 63 -8.62 6.65 6.92
C PHE A 63 -8.24 5.30 7.53
N CYS A 64 -7.47 5.31 8.61
CA CYS A 64 -6.97 4.12 9.28
C CYS A 64 -7.89 3.74 10.43
N GLN A 65 -7.92 2.47 10.78
CA GLN A 65 -8.58 2.04 12.00
C GLN A 65 -7.87 2.65 13.23
N THR A 66 -8.61 2.82 14.32
CA THR A 66 -8.12 3.47 15.55
C THR A 66 -8.36 2.63 16.80
N TRP A 67 -8.74 1.37 16.62
CA TRP A 67 -8.98 0.42 17.69
C TRP A 67 -8.23 -0.88 17.42
N ASP A 68 -7.51 -1.36 18.40
CA ASP A 68 -6.82 -2.65 18.39
C ASP A 68 -7.21 -3.46 19.64
N ASP A 69 -7.27 -4.78 19.48
CA ASP A 69 -7.41 -5.69 20.58
C ASP A 69 -6.12 -5.71 21.43
N GLU A 70 -6.29 -5.84 22.75
CA GLU A 70 -5.14 -5.89 23.69
C GLU A 70 -4.14 -7.02 23.35
N ASN A 71 -4.62 -8.15 22.86
CA ASN A 71 -3.75 -9.26 22.49
C ASN A 71 -2.94 -8.99 21.23
N VAL A 72 -3.44 -8.13 20.32
CA VAL A 72 -2.68 -7.67 19.16
C VAL A 72 -1.47 -6.87 19.62
N HIS A 73 -1.63 -5.93 20.56
CA HIS A 73 -0.51 -5.18 21.14
C HIS A 73 0.51 -6.11 21.82
N LYS A 74 0.06 -7.11 22.59
CA LYS A 74 0.94 -8.11 23.21
C LYS A 74 1.73 -8.91 22.17
N LEU A 75 1.09 -9.32 21.06
CA LEU A 75 1.76 -10.03 19.98
C LEU A 75 2.77 -9.14 19.25
N MET A 76 2.46 -7.87 19.03
CA MET A 76 3.41 -6.92 18.44
C MET A 76 4.66 -6.78 19.32
N ASP A 77 4.49 -6.61 20.61
CA ASP A 77 5.60 -6.51 21.58
C ASP A 77 6.45 -7.80 21.58
N LEU A 78 5.83 -8.97 21.61
CA LEU A 78 6.52 -10.26 21.57
C LEU A 78 7.25 -10.52 20.23
N SER A 79 6.88 -9.85 19.16
CA SER A 79 7.42 -10.09 17.82
C SER A 79 8.34 -8.97 17.30
N ILE A 80 8.49 -7.88 18.03
CA ILE A 80 9.23 -6.69 17.59
C ILE A 80 10.69 -6.97 17.19
N ASN A 81 11.29 -8.01 17.77
CA ASN A 81 12.67 -8.41 17.49
C ASN A 81 12.80 -9.47 16.37
N LYS A 82 11.70 -9.85 15.72
CA LYS A 82 11.72 -10.92 14.70
C LYS A 82 11.92 -10.33 13.31
N ASN A 83 13.06 -10.66 12.70
CA ASN A 83 13.35 -10.32 11.31
C ASN A 83 12.80 -11.42 10.37
N TRP A 84 11.50 -11.41 10.10
CA TRP A 84 10.82 -12.48 9.36
C TRP A 84 11.29 -12.67 7.91
N ILE A 85 12.04 -11.74 7.35
CA ILE A 85 12.66 -11.90 6.01
C ILE A 85 13.69 -13.04 6.02
N ASP A 86 14.29 -13.30 7.17
CA ASP A 86 15.10 -14.48 7.41
C ASP A 86 14.21 -15.67 7.74
N LYS A 87 13.78 -16.37 6.73
CA LYS A 87 12.84 -17.49 6.82
C LYS A 87 13.44 -18.72 7.49
N GLU A 88 14.76 -18.86 7.50
CA GLU A 88 15.45 -19.97 8.16
C GLU A 88 15.46 -19.76 9.67
N GLU A 89 15.68 -18.53 10.12
CA GLU A 89 15.68 -18.19 11.55
C GLU A 89 14.26 -18.02 12.11
N TYR A 90 13.34 -17.44 11.31
CA TYR A 90 11.95 -17.15 11.73
C TYR A 90 10.89 -17.87 10.89
N PRO A 91 10.93 -19.23 10.79
CA PRO A 91 10.05 -19.98 9.91
C PRO A 91 8.56 -19.85 10.26
N GLN A 92 8.25 -19.67 11.56
CA GLN A 92 6.85 -19.52 11.98
C GLN A 92 6.28 -18.15 11.61
N SER A 93 7.08 -17.09 11.69
CA SER A 93 6.66 -15.76 11.23
C SER A 93 6.38 -15.75 9.73
N ALA A 94 7.26 -16.37 8.95
CA ALA A 94 7.06 -16.56 7.49
C ALA A 94 5.81 -17.41 7.17
N ALA A 95 5.57 -18.48 7.95
CA ALA A 95 4.38 -19.32 7.78
C ALA A 95 3.07 -18.60 8.14
N ILE A 96 3.10 -17.70 9.14
CA ILE A 96 1.95 -16.85 9.50
C ILE A 96 1.63 -15.88 8.37
N ASP A 97 2.65 -15.21 7.83
CA ASP A 97 2.50 -14.29 6.70
C ASP A 97 1.85 -14.99 5.49
N LEU A 98 2.39 -16.15 5.12
CA LEU A 98 1.86 -16.94 3.99
C LEU A 98 0.41 -17.39 4.21
N ARG A 99 0.04 -17.75 5.45
CA ARG A 99 -1.37 -18.06 5.79
C ARG A 99 -2.27 -16.86 5.58
N CYS A 100 -1.83 -15.67 5.96
CA CYS A 100 -2.59 -14.45 5.72
C CYS A 100 -2.74 -14.15 4.23
N VAL A 101 -1.69 -14.32 3.43
CA VAL A 101 -1.75 -14.20 1.95
C VAL A 101 -2.81 -15.15 1.37
N ASN A 102 -2.80 -16.42 1.79
CA ASN A 102 -3.79 -17.39 1.33
C ASN A 102 -5.22 -17.03 1.75
N MET A 103 -5.43 -16.56 2.99
CA MET A 103 -6.74 -16.12 3.47
C MET A 103 -7.27 -14.93 2.68
N VAL A 104 -6.41 -13.95 2.39
CA VAL A 104 -6.80 -12.76 1.59
C VAL A 104 -7.09 -13.15 0.15
N ALA A 105 -6.29 -14.03 -0.43
CA ALA A 105 -6.51 -14.54 -1.79
C ALA A 105 -7.85 -15.29 -1.92
N ASP A 106 -8.18 -16.14 -0.94
CA ASP A 106 -9.46 -16.84 -0.87
C ASP A 106 -10.62 -15.87 -0.72
N LEU A 107 -10.50 -14.87 0.18
CA LEU A 107 -11.51 -13.83 0.38
C LEU A 107 -11.82 -13.05 -0.90
N TRP A 108 -10.84 -12.88 -1.79
CA TRP A 108 -10.97 -12.17 -3.06
C TRP A 108 -11.16 -13.11 -4.26
N HIS A 109 -11.50 -14.36 -4.01
CA HIS A 109 -11.79 -15.39 -5.02
C HIS A 109 -10.64 -15.60 -6.04
N ALA A 110 -9.39 -15.57 -5.58
CA ALA A 110 -8.28 -15.92 -6.43
C ALA A 110 -8.41 -17.37 -6.92
N PRO A 111 -8.00 -17.67 -8.15
CA PRO A 111 -7.98 -19.07 -8.63
C PRO A 111 -7.17 -19.96 -7.69
N ALA A 112 -7.57 -21.23 -7.58
CA ALA A 112 -6.82 -22.21 -6.79
C ALA A 112 -5.36 -22.27 -7.24
N PRO A 113 -4.40 -22.04 -6.31
CA PRO A 113 -3.00 -21.97 -6.67
C PRO A 113 -2.46 -23.34 -7.11
N LYS A 114 -1.65 -23.37 -8.18
CA LYS A 114 -1.08 -24.60 -8.73
C LYS A 114 -0.19 -25.35 -7.72
N ASN A 115 0.52 -24.61 -6.87
CA ASN A 115 1.47 -25.15 -5.89
C ASN A 115 0.93 -25.09 -4.44
N GLY A 116 -0.37 -24.93 -4.25
CA GLY A 116 -0.99 -24.87 -2.93
C GLY A 116 -0.78 -23.53 -2.17
N GLN A 117 -0.15 -22.55 -2.81
CA GLN A 117 0.11 -21.24 -2.22
C GLN A 117 -0.33 -20.11 -3.16
N ALA A 118 -1.10 -19.17 -2.66
CA ALA A 118 -1.46 -17.98 -3.41
C ALA A 118 -0.23 -17.09 -3.68
N VAL A 119 -0.27 -16.35 -4.77
CA VAL A 119 0.79 -15.41 -5.15
C VAL A 119 0.46 -14.04 -4.55
N GLY A 120 1.22 -13.63 -3.57
CA GLY A 120 0.99 -12.37 -2.88
C GLY A 120 2.02 -12.10 -1.80
N THR A 121 1.93 -10.92 -1.22
CA THR A 121 2.76 -10.52 -0.07
C THR A 121 2.05 -9.48 0.77
N ASN A 122 2.39 -9.42 2.06
CA ASN A 122 2.10 -8.26 2.85
C ASN A 122 2.99 -7.07 2.43
N THR A 123 2.61 -5.90 2.81
CA THR A 123 3.31 -4.64 2.54
C THR A 123 3.14 -3.70 3.72
N ILE A 124 3.94 -2.65 3.80
CA ILE A 124 3.81 -1.61 4.83
C ILE A 124 2.54 -0.75 4.67
N GLY A 125 1.75 -1.01 3.65
CA GLY A 125 0.48 -0.34 3.35
C GLY A 125 0.13 -0.45 1.88
N SER A 126 -1.07 0.04 1.51
CA SER A 126 -1.53 -0.04 0.11
C SER A 126 -0.66 0.75 -0.87
N SER A 127 0.08 1.77 -0.43
CA SER A 127 0.97 2.51 -1.33
C SER A 127 2.07 1.63 -1.92
N GLU A 128 2.71 0.80 -1.12
CA GLU A 128 3.66 -0.21 -1.60
C GLU A 128 2.96 -1.28 -2.42
N ALA A 129 1.82 -1.78 -1.94
CA ALA A 129 1.02 -2.77 -2.65
C ALA A 129 0.62 -2.31 -4.07
N CYS A 130 0.20 -1.04 -4.23
CA CYS A 130 -0.09 -0.43 -5.53
C CYS A 130 1.16 -0.37 -6.43
N MET A 131 2.31 0.01 -5.86
CA MET A 131 3.58 0.06 -6.61
C MET A 131 3.99 -1.32 -7.12
N LEU A 132 3.88 -2.36 -6.30
CA LEU A 132 4.19 -3.74 -6.71
C LEU A 132 3.21 -4.25 -7.77
N GLY A 133 1.91 -3.97 -7.62
CA GLY A 133 0.90 -4.30 -8.62
C GLY A 133 1.15 -3.59 -9.95
N GLY A 134 1.42 -2.30 -9.92
CA GLY A 134 1.76 -1.48 -11.08
C GLY A 134 3.04 -1.92 -11.78
N MET A 135 4.06 -2.26 -11.02
CA MET A 135 5.32 -2.80 -11.54
C MET A 135 5.08 -4.10 -12.32
N ALA A 136 4.35 -5.05 -11.75
CA ALA A 136 4.02 -6.30 -12.42
C ALA A 136 3.22 -6.06 -13.73
N MET A 137 2.25 -5.14 -13.73
CA MET A 137 1.53 -4.74 -14.94
C MET A 137 2.48 -4.20 -16.03
N LYS A 138 3.39 -3.29 -15.66
CA LYS A 138 4.36 -2.71 -16.60
C LYS A 138 5.27 -3.78 -17.20
N TRP A 139 5.75 -4.75 -16.40
CA TRP A 139 6.59 -5.84 -16.90
C TRP A 139 5.85 -6.78 -17.83
N ARG A 140 4.59 -7.13 -17.53
CA ARG A 140 3.77 -7.95 -18.44
C ARG A 140 3.50 -7.25 -19.77
N TRP A 141 3.14 -5.95 -19.73
CA TRP A 141 2.99 -5.12 -20.93
C TRP A 141 4.29 -5.10 -21.75
N ARG A 142 5.44 -4.84 -21.10
CA ARG A 142 6.75 -4.85 -21.76
C ARG A 142 7.00 -6.16 -22.48
N LYS A 143 6.81 -7.29 -21.83
CA LYS A 143 6.96 -8.62 -22.43
C LYS A 143 6.09 -8.80 -23.67
N ARG A 144 4.83 -8.36 -23.62
CA ARG A 144 3.93 -8.42 -24.78
C ARG A 144 4.44 -7.56 -25.93
N MET A 145 4.88 -6.35 -25.66
CA MET A 145 5.41 -5.43 -26.66
C MET A 145 6.70 -5.95 -27.31
N GLU A 146 7.63 -6.43 -26.50
CA GLU A 146 8.88 -7.04 -26.97
C GLU A 146 8.64 -8.27 -27.85
N ALA A 147 7.73 -9.15 -27.43
CA ALA A 147 7.34 -10.32 -28.23
C ALA A 147 6.70 -9.94 -29.58
N ALA A 148 6.05 -8.78 -29.65
CA ALA A 148 5.48 -8.21 -30.87
C ALA A 148 6.47 -7.34 -31.68
N GLY A 149 7.73 -7.21 -31.23
CA GLY A 149 8.74 -6.37 -31.87
C GLY A 149 8.44 -4.86 -31.78
N LYS A 150 7.64 -4.45 -30.78
CA LYS A 150 7.20 -3.06 -30.59
C LYS A 150 8.04 -2.35 -29.52
N PRO A 151 8.16 -1.01 -29.59
CA PRO A 151 8.88 -0.23 -28.60
C PRO A 151 8.18 -0.26 -27.23
N THR A 152 8.97 -0.16 -26.14
CA THR A 152 8.49 -0.19 -24.75
C THR A 152 8.77 1.10 -23.97
N ASN A 153 8.96 2.21 -24.68
CA ASN A 153 9.43 3.47 -24.11
C ASN A 153 8.32 4.50 -23.80
N LYS A 154 7.05 4.16 -24.03
CA LYS A 154 5.92 5.06 -23.80
C LYS A 154 4.76 4.36 -23.05
N PRO A 155 5.00 3.72 -21.90
CA PRO A 155 3.93 3.10 -21.15
C PRO A 155 2.98 4.15 -20.60
N ASN A 156 1.67 3.85 -20.61
CA ASN A 156 0.68 4.66 -19.91
C ASN A 156 -0.23 3.80 -19.04
N LEU A 157 -0.81 4.42 -18.03
CA LEU A 157 -1.76 3.84 -17.09
C LEU A 157 -3.05 4.64 -17.11
N VAL A 158 -4.18 3.99 -17.27
CA VAL A 158 -5.49 4.64 -17.22
C VAL A 158 -6.14 4.39 -15.86
N CYS A 159 -6.65 5.45 -15.24
CA CYS A 159 -7.29 5.36 -13.92
C CYS A 159 -8.40 6.40 -13.77
N GLY A 160 -9.23 6.23 -12.76
CA GLY A 160 -10.14 7.25 -12.25
C GLY A 160 -9.47 8.14 -11.19
N PRO A 161 -10.23 8.70 -10.25
CA PRO A 161 -9.70 9.53 -9.17
C PRO A 161 -8.93 8.69 -8.15
N VAL A 162 -7.63 8.55 -8.37
CA VAL A 162 -6.74 7.71 -7.57
C VAL A 162 -6.09 8.46 -6.42
N GLN A 163 -5.60 7.71 -5.44
CA GLN A 163 -4.77 8.22 -4.35
C GLN A 163 -3.37 8.54 -4.88
N ILE A 164 -2.64 9.44 -4.22
CA ILE A 164 -1.32 9.95 -4.60
C ILE A 164 -0.26 8.85 -4.85
N CYS A 165 -0.45 7.64 -4.32
CA CYS A 165 0.46 6.52 -4.56
C CYS A 165 0.57 6.17 -6.06
N TRP A 166 -0.51 6.31 -6.83
CA TRP A 166 -0.49 6.07 -8.27
C TRP A 166 0.23 7.17 -9.05
N HIS A 167 0.15 8.43 -8.59
CA HIS A 167 0.97 9.51 -9.13
C HIS A 167 2.46 9.27 -8.84
N LYS A 168 2.79 8.75 -7.64
CA LYS A 168 4.16 8.35 -7.31
C LYS A 168 4.62 7.19 -8.17
N PHE A 169 3.80 6.15 -8.34
CA PHE A 169 4.09 5.03 -9.22
C PHE A 169 4.42 5.53 -10.62
N ALA A 170 3.54 6.32 -11.24
CA ALA A 170 3.72 6.86 -12.57
C ALA A 170 5.06 7.62 -12.70
N ARG A 171 5.38 8.46 -11.73
CA ARG A 171 6.63 9.22 -11.70
C ARG A 171 7.87 8.34 -11.54
N TYR A 172 7.83 7.36 -10.62
CA TYR A 172 8.99 6.52 -10.32
C TYR A 172 9.31 5.51 -11.42
N TRP A 173 8.30 5.05 -12.12
CA TRP A 173 8.44 4.05 -13.20
C TRP A 173 8.35 4.64 -14.61
N ASP A 174 8.36 5.97 -14.74
CA ASP A 174 8.29 6.65 -16.03
C ASP A 174 7.10 6.16 -16.87
N VAL A 175 5.90 6.24 -16.27
CA VAL A 175 4.62 5.86 -16.87
C VAL A 175 3.77 7.11 -17.01
N GLU A 176 3.19 7.35 -18.18
CA GLU A 176 2.20 8.42 -18.37
C GLU A 176 0.92 8.05 -17.61
N LEU A 177 0.49 8.91 -16.68
CA LEU A 177 -0.77 8.71 -15.97
C LEU A 177 -1.91 9.42 -16.72
N ARG A 178 -2.87 8.65 -17.20
CA ARG A 178 -4.09 9.12 -17.89
C ARG A 178 -5.26 9.03 -16.92
N GLU A 179 -5.39 10.05 -16.08
CA GLU A 179 -6.45 10.13 -15.09
C GLU A 179 -7.74 10.68 -15.72
N ILE A 180 -8.84 9.95 -15.58
CA ILE A 180 -10.17 10.36 -15.99
C ILE A 180 -10.74 11.29 -14.91
N PRO A 181 -10.83 12.60 -15.14
CA PRO A 181 -11.24 13.54 -14.09
C PRO A 181 -12.72 13.38 -13.73
N MET A 182 -13.01 13.57 -12.44
CA MET A 182 -14.37 13.68 -11.92
C MET A 182 -15.09 14.87 -12.53
N ARG A 183 -16.41 14.75 -12.65
CA ARG A 183 -17.31 15.80 -13.10
C ARG A 183 -18.56 15.85 -12.23
N PRO A 184 -19.31 16.97 -12.18
CA PRO A 184 -20.61 16.99 -11.53
C PRO A 184 -21.50 15.86 -12.05
N GLY A 185 -22.04 15.05 -11.13
CA GLY A 185 -22.85 13.87 -11.45
C GLY A 185 -22.07 12.61 -11.85
N GLN A 186 -20.72 12.68 -11.95
CA GLN A 186 -19.88 11.53 -12.27
C GLN A 186 -18.57 11.56 -11.47
N LEU A 187 -18.57 10.89 -10.33
CA LEU A 187 -17.48 10.88 -9.35
C LEU A 187 -16.58 9.66 -9.46
N PHE A 188 -16.68 8.90 -10.57
CA PHE A 188 -15.94 7.66 -10.83
C PHE A 188 -15.64 7.53 -12.33
N MET A 189 -14.75 6.61 -12.68
CA MET A 189 -14.33 6.35 -14.04
C MET A 189 -15.49 5.83 -14.90
N ASP A 190 -15.74 6.52 -16.00
CA ASP A 190 -16.73 6.13 -17.01
C ASP A 190 -16.11 5.13 -18.00
N PRO A 191 -16.76 3.98 -18.31
CA PRO A 191 -16.20 2.98 -19.20
C PRO A 191 -15.88 3.52 -20.61
N LYS A 192 -16.71 4.41 -21.17
CA LYS A 192 -16.47 5.00 -22.49
C LYS A 192 -15.22 5.87 -22.50
N ARG A 193 -15.11 6.76 -21.51
CA ARG A 193 -13.93 7.64 -21.38
C ARG A 193 -12.65 6.86 -21.06
N MET A 194 -12.78 5.77 -20.31
CA MET A 194 -11.68 4.85 -20.07
C MET A 194 -11.15 4.28 -21.39
N ILE A 195 -12.03 3.77 -22.24
CA ILE A 195 -11.64 3.21 -23.55
C ILE A 195 -11.05 4.28 -24.47
N GLU A 196 -11.59 5.50 -24.49
CA GLU A 196 -11.02 6.63 -25.25
C GLU A 196 -9.58 6.98 -24.82
N ALA A 197 -9.22 6.69 -23.57
CA ALA A 197 -7.87 6.92 -23.04
C ALA A 197 -6.92 5.72 -23.22
N CYS A 198 -7.42 4.55 -23.60
CA CYS A 198 -6.63 3.34 -23.79
C CYS A 198 -6.01 3.26 -25.19
N ASP A 199 -4.80 2.72 -25.27
CA ASP A 199 -4.12 2.39 -26.52
C ASP A 199 -3.20 1.17 -26.33
N GLU A 200 -2.39 0.83 -27.34
CA GLU A 200 -1.45 -0.30 -27.28
C GLU A 200 -0.35 -0.13 -26.21
N ASN A 201 -0.08 1.10 -25.76
CA ASN A 201 0.90 1.42 -24.74
C ASN A 201 0.31 1.40 -23.33
N THR A 202 -0.98 1.11 -23.19
CA THR A 202 -1.65 1.03 -21.90
C THR A 202 -1.21 -0.25 -21.16
N ILE A 203 -0.52 -0.08 -20.03
CA ILE A 203 -0.04 -1.20 -19.21
C ILE A 203 -1.18 -1.84 -18.43
N GLY A 204 -2.21 -1.07 -18.11
CA GLY A 204 -3.39 -1.53 -17.39
C GLY A 204 -4.34 -0.41 -17.04
N VAL A 205 -5.50 -0.80 -16.52
CA VAL A 205 -6.53 0.08 -15.97
C VAL A 205 -6.65 -0.13 -14.47
N VAL A 206 -6.76 0.96 -13.71
CA VAL A 206 -6.85 0.92 -12.24
C VAL A 206 -8.15 1.59 -11.79
N PRO A 207 -9.21 0.83 -11.57
CA PRO A 207 -10.36 1.31 -10.80
C PRO A 207 -10.05 1.35 -9.31
N THR A 208 -10.55 2.38 -8.62
CA THR A 208 -10.42 2.53 -7.17
C THR A 208 -11.71 2.06 -6.48
N PHE A 209 -11.63 0.92 -5.83
CA PHE A 209 -12.75 0.31 -5.13
C PHE A 209 -12.88 0.88 -3.71
N GLY A 210 -13.38 2.12 -3.66
CA GLY A 210 -13.46 3.00 -2.50
C GLY A 210 -12.57 4.23 -2.66
N VAL A 211 -13.05 5.21 -3.46
CA VAL A 211 -12.34 6.46 -3.77
C VAL A 211 -12.13 7.29 -2.50
N THR A 212 -10.88 7.65 -2.22
CA THR A 212 -10.47 8.38 -1.01
C THR A 212 -11.22 9.70 -0.82
N TYR A 213 -11.46 10.45 -1.91
CA TYR A 213 -12.02 11.80 -1.84
C TYR A 213 -13.53 11.83 -1.66
N THR A 214 -14.24 10.82 -2.13
CA THR A 214 -15.71 10.84 -2.23
C THR A 214 -16.38 9.65 -1.56
N GLY A 215 -15.63 8.59 -1.25
CA GLY A 215 -16.17 7.32 -0.75
C GLY A 215 -16.92 6.49 -1.80
N ASN A 216 -17.03 6.97 -3.04
CA ASN A 216 -17.67 6.22 -4.11
C ASN A 216 -16.84 4.99 -4.51
N TYR A 217 -17.52 3.98 -5.00
CA TYR A 217 -16.90 2.76 -5.52
C TYR A 217 -16.87 2.80 -7.04
N GLU A 218 -15.71 2.63 -7.65
CA GLU A 218 -15.58 2.35 -9.07
C GLU A 218 -15.78 0.84 -9.27
N PHE A 219 -16.96 0.45 -9.73
CA PHE A 219 -17.28 -0.96 -9.94
C PHE A 219 -16.50 -1.52 -11.13
N PRO A 220 -15.68 -2.56 -10.93
CA PRO A 220 -14.80 -3.06 -12.00
C PRO A 220 -15.51 -3.78 -13.13
N GLN A 221 -16.68 -4.39 -12.91
CA GLN A 221 -17.34 -5.20 -13.92
C GLN A 221 -17.68 -4.43 -15.20
N PRO A 222 -18.31 -3.24 -15.16
CA PRO A 222 -18.59 -2.48 -16.39
C PRO A 222 -17.32 -2.07 -17.15
N LEU A 223 -16.22 -1.83 -16.42
CA LEU A 223 -14.92 -1.51 -17.00
C LEU A 223 -14.29 -2.74 -17.66
N HIS A 224 -14.38 -3.88 -17.00
CA HIS A 224 -13.98 -5.18 -17.54
C HIS A 224 -14.70 -5.51 -18.85
N ASP A 225 -16.03 -5.39 -18.88
CA ASP A 225 -16.83 -5.69 -20.05
C ASP A 225 -16.50 -4.75 -21.23
N ALA A 226 -16.23 -3.47 -20.94
CA ALA A 226 -15.77 -2.51 -21.94
C ALA A 226 -14.39 -2.87 -22.52
N LEU A 227 -13.47 -3.35 -21.67
CA LEU A 227 -12.14 -3.81 -22.11
C LEU A 227 -12.23 -5.11 -22.92
N ASP A 228 -13.15 -6.03 -22.59
CA ASP A 228 -13.39 -7.24 -23.40
C ASP A 228 -13.85 -6.88 -24.81
N LYS A 229 -14.78 -5.92 -24.93
CA LYS A 229 -15.21 -5.41 -26.21
C LYS A 229 -14.07 -4.70 -26.96
N PHE A 230 -13.28 -3.88 -26.27
CA PHE A 230 -12.13 -3.20 -26.86
C PHE A 230 -11.11 -4.19 -27.42
N GLN A 231 -10.82 -5.27 -26.71
CA GLN A 231 -9.95 -6.33 -27.20
C GLN A 231 -10.53 -7.04 -28.41
N ALA A 232 -11.83 -7.35 -28.40
CA ALA A 232 -12.50 -7.97 -29.55
C ALA A 232 -12.42 -7.08 -30.81
N ASP A 233 -12.56 -5.77 -30.65
CA ASP A 233 -12.57 -4.79 -31.74
C ASP A 233 -11.15 -4.45 -32.24
N THR A 234 -10.12 -4.47 -31.38
CA THR A 234 -8.77 -3.95 -31.69
C THR A 234 -7.66 -4.98 -31.62
N GLY A 235 -7.90 -6.09 -30.94
CA GLY A 235 -6.85 -7.10 -30.60
C GLY A 235 -5.95 -6.67 -29.44
N ILE A 236 -6.15 -5.50 -28.82
CA ILE A 236 -5.31 -5.00 -27.72
C ILE A 236 -5.84 -5.55 -26.40
N ASP A 237 -5.01 -6.36 -25.74
CA ASP A 237 -5.31 -6.91 -24.41
C ASP A 237 -4.77 -6.00 -23.30
N ILE A 238 -5.65 -5.52 -22.40
CA ILE A 238 -5.31 -4.61 -21.32
C ILE A 238 -5.73 -5.24 -19.99
N ASP A 239 -4.78 -5.32 -19.06
CA ASP A 239 -4.99 -5.85 -17.72
C ASP A 239 -5.72 -4.85 -16.79
N MET A 240 -6.27 -5.37 -15.69
CA MET A 240 -6.81 -4.56 -14.60
C MET A 240 -6.07 -4.85 -13.30
N HIS A 241 -5.80 -3.80 -12.54
CA HIS A 241 -5.44 -3.86 -11.13
C HIS A 241 -6.51 -3.14 -10.33
N ILE A 242 -7.04 -3.77 -9.29
CA ILE A 242 -8.03 -3.14 -8.41
C ILE A 242 -7.34 -2.52 -7.21
N ASP A 243 -7.39 -1.20 -7.12
CA ASP A 243 -7.02 -0.51 -5.88
C ASP A 243 -8.20 -0.60 -4.91
N ALA A 244 -8.18 -1.62 -4.08
CA ALA A 244 -9.19 -1.88 -3.07
C ALA A 244 -8.72 -1.49 -1.66
N ALA A 245 -7.93 -0.41 -1.55
CA ALA A 245 -7.36 0.06 -0.29
C ALA A 245 -8.38 0.13 0.84
N SER A 246 -9.61 0.56 0.55
CA SER A 246 -10.72 0.60 1.49
C SER A 246 -11.71 -0.54 1.28
N GLY A 247 -12.12 -0.80 0.03
CA GLY A 247 -13.21 -1.74 -0.28
C GLY A 247 -12.84 -3.21 -0.13
N GLY A 248 -11.55 -3.57 -0.22
CA GLY A 248 -11.11 -4.97 -0.24
C GLY A 248 -11.44 -5.78 1.01
N PHE A 249 -11.50 -5.11 2.17
CA PHE A 249 -11.90 -5.73 3.44
C PHE A 249 -13.30 -5.30 3.92
N LEU A 250 -14.03 -4.53 3.12
CA LEU A 250 -15.40 -4.14 3.43
C LEU A 250 -16.40 -4.89 2.56
N ALA A 251 -16.26 -4.83 1.25
CA ALA A 251 -17.23 -5.39 0.31
C ALA A 251 -17.50 -6.89 0.47
N PRO A 252 -16.51 -7.76 0.73
CA PRO A 252 -16.79 -9.19 0.93
C PRO A 252 -17.78 -9.50 2.04
N PHE A 253 -17.90 -8.60 3.03
CA PHE A 253 -18.75 -8.81 4.20
C PHE A 253 -20.10 -8.08 4.09
N VAL A 254 -20.13 -6.88 3.49
CA VAL A 254 -21.34 -6.05 3.44
C VAL A 254 -22.09 -6.15 2.12
N ALA A 255 -21.44 -6.59 1.05
CA ALA A 255 -21.98 -6.67 -0.30
C ALA A 255 -21.33 -7.84 -1.09
N PRO A 256 -21.43 -9.09 -0.60
CA PRO A 256 -20.73 -10.26 -1.17
C PRO A 256 -21.14 -10.57 -2.62
N ASP A 257 -22.34 -10.15 -3.03
CA ASP A 257 -22.87 -10.40 -4.37
C ASP A 257 -22.23 -9.50 -5.44
N ILE A 258 -21.54 -8.42 -5.03
CA ILE A 258 -20.86 -7.54 -5.99
C ILE A 258 -19.63 -8.23 -6.55
N VAL A 259 -19.56 -8.35 -7.88
CA VAL A 259 -18.40 -8.91 -8.59
C VAL A 259 -17.41 -7.78 -8.86
N TRP A 260 -16.28 -7.80 -8.15
CA TRP A 260 -15.26 -6.75 -8.25
C TRP A 260 -13.82 -7.30 -8.24
N ASP A 261 -13.63 -8.55 -7.91
CA ASP A 261 -12.38 -9.22 -7.57
C ASP A 261 -11.91 -10.19 -8.67
N PHE A 262 -11.14 -11.21 -8.30
CA PHE A 262 -10.61 -12.19 -9.24
C PHE A 262 -11.66 -13.05 -9.96
N ARG A 263 -12.94 -12.92 -9.65
CA ARG A 263 -14.02 -13.47 -10.49
C ARG A 263 -14.05 -12.82 -11.87
N LEU A 264 -13.45 -11.63 -12.03
CA LEU A 264 -13.24 -10.96 -13.32
C LEU A 264 -11.90 -11.38 -13.92
N PRO A 265 -11.84 -12.05 -15.10
CA PRO A 265 -10.59 -12.61 -15.66
C PRO A 265 -9.49 -11.59 -15.95
N ARG A 266 -9.84 -10.32 -16.25
CA ARG A 266 -8.85 -9.24 -16.49
C ARG A 266 -8.19 -8.72 -15.23
N VAL A 267 -8.76 -8.98 -14.07
CA VAL A 267 -8.14 -8.60 -12.80
C VAL A 267 -6.93 -9.50 -12.57
N LYS A 268 -5.74 -8.91 -12.72
CA LYS A 268 -4.47 -9.62 -12.56
C LYS A 268 -3.85 -9.40 -11.18
N SER A 269 -4.22 -8.31 -10.52
CA SER A 269 -3.78 -8.04 -9.14
C SER A 269 -4.79 -7.15 -8.41
N ILE A 270 -4.76 -7.27 -7.08
CA ILE A 270 -5.58 -6.46 -6.17
C ILE A 270 -4.68 -6.00 -5.04
N SER A 271 -4.79 -4.72 -4.66
CA SER A 271 -4.13 -4.16 -3.48
C SER A 271 -5.14 -3.69 -2.44
N ALA A 272 -4.82 -3.83 -1.15
CA ALA A 272 -5.64 -3.31 -0.08
C ALA A 272 -4.82 -2.86 1.13
N SER A 273 -5.41 -1.96 1.95
CA SER A 273 -4.87 -1.58 3.26
C SER A 273 -5.49 -2.45 4.35
N GLY A 274 -4.68 -3.30 4.97
CA GLY A 274 -5.13 -4.08 6.14
C GLY A 274 -5.45 -3.18 7.35
N HIS A 275 -4.75 -2.04 7.46
CA HIS A 275 -4.92 -1.07 8.55
C HIS A 275 -6.10 -0.10 8.38
N LYS A 276 -6.98 -0.35 7.39
CA LYS A 276 -8.28 0.33 7.24
C LYS A 276 -9.39 -0.61 7.70
N PHE A 277 -10.24 -1.08 6.83
CA PHE A 277 -11.33 -2.00 7.17
C PHE A 277 -10.88 -3.43 7.47
N GLY A 278 -9.61 -3.78 7.22
CA GLY A 278 -9.02 -5.03 7.68
C GLY A 278 -8.70 -5.06 9.18
N LEU A 279 -8.86 -3.93 9.90
CA LEU A 279 -8.70 -3.78 11.34
C LEU A 279 -7.33 -4.22 11.86
N ALA A 280 -6.29 -4.21 11.01
CA ALA A 280 -4.93 -4.44 11.43
C ALA A 280 -4.28 -3.14 11.95
N PRO A 281 -3.27 -3.20 12.82
CA PRO A 281 -2.46 -2.05 13.19
C PRO A 281 -1.84 -1.35 11.97
N LEU A 282 -1.46 -0.08 12.13
CA LEU A 282 -0.82 0.72 11.08
C LEU A 282 0.42 0.02 10.53
N GLY A 283 0.67 0.20 9.23
CA GLY A 283 1.79 -0.44 8.54
C GLY A 283 1.44 -1.81 7.98
N CYS A 284 0.16 -2.08 7.69
CA CYS A 284 -0.27 -3.33 7.09
C CYS A 284 -1.02 -3.08 5.78
N GLY A 285 -0.57 -3.68 4.71
CA GLY A 285 -1.23 -3.74 3.41
C GLY A 285 -0.99 -5.07 2.73
N TRP A 286 -1.68 -5.31 1.62
CA TRP A 286 -1.62 -6.56 0.88
C TRP A 286 -1.64 -6.29 -0.61
N VAL A 287 -0.84 -7.06 -1.36
CA VAL A 287 -1.02 -7.24 -2.80
C VAL A 287 -1.13 -8.72 -3.10
N ILE A 288 -2.18 -9.08 -3.83
CA ILE A 288 -2.40 -10.43 -4.33
C ILE A 288 -2.41 -10.37 -5.85
N TRP A 289 -1.67 -11.29 -6.48
CA TRP A 289 -1.74 -11.53 -7.91
C TRP A 289 -2.65 -12.73 -8.19
N ARG A 290 -3.29 -12.69 -9.34
CA ARG A 290 -4.22 -13.73 -9.76
C ARG A 290 -3.60 -15.14 -9.74
N ASP A 291 -2.40 -15.24 -10.26
CA ASP A 291 -1.62 -16.46 -10.44
C ASP A 291 -0.15 -16.11 -10.66
N GLU A 292 0.68 -17.13 -10.87
CA GLU A 292 2.12 -17.01 -11.13
C GLU A 292 2.42 -16.25 -12.45
N GLU A 293 1.51 -16.28 -13.43
CA GLU A 293 1.68 -15.55 -14.70
C GLU A 293 1.43 -14.03 -14.51
N ALA A 294 0.63 -13.67 -13.53
CA ALA A 294 0.35 -12.28 -13.20
C ALA A 294 1.52 -11.58 -12.49
N LEU A 295 2.44 -12.33 -11.86
CA LEU A 295 3.68 -11.82 -11.30
C LEU A 295 4.88 -12.34 -12.10
N PRO A 296 5.49 -11.53 -12.99
CA PRO A 296 6.68 -11.95 -13.73
C PRO A 296 7.79 -12.43 -12.80
N GLN A 297 8.32 -13.63 -13.09
CA GLN A 297 9.29 -14.30 -12.22
C GLN A 297 10.59 -13.50 -12.02
N GLU A 298 10.97 -12.68 -12.98
CA GLU A 298 12.12 -11.75 -12.88
C GLU A 298 11.98 -10.65 -11.82
N LEU A 299 10.79 -10.49 -11.24
CA LEU A 299 10.51 -9.57 -10.14
C LEU A 299 10.52 -10.25 -8.77
N VAL A 300 10.74 -11.56 -8.73
CA VAL A 300 10.81 -12.36 -7.50
C VAL A 300 12.28 -12.61 -7.18
N PHE A 301 12.72 -12.10 -6.04
CA PHE A 301 14.08 -12.29 -5.51
C PHE A 301 13.99 -13.23 -4.30
N ASN A 302 14.75 -14.33 -4.35
CA ASN A 302 14.86 -15.32 -3.27
C ASN A 302 16.16 -15.11 -2.49
#